data_3ca6465081011b972d282afe92a6e867
#
_entry.id   3ca6465081011b972d282afe92a6e867
#
_cell.length_a   1.000
_cell.length_b   1.000
_cell.length_c   1.000
_cell.angle_alpha   90.00
_cell.angle_beta   90.00
_cell.angle_gamma   90.00
#
_symmetry.space_group_name_H-M   'P 1'
#
loop_
_entity.id
_entity.type
_entity.pdbx_description
1 polymer ?
#
loop_
_entity_poly.entity_id
_entity_poly.type
_entity_poly.pdbx_seq_one_letter_code
_entity_poly.pdbx_strand_id
1 'polypeptide(L)'
;TFSVQQLRTFNNRTVMKKRKATVLATLSVFFFLSGIILSLCFGSRFVSFSAVVNALLGKETASLEAKVVLARVPRTIFGILAGGALGISGTLMQSVTRNPVADPSILGINTGASLFVVVGIAYLHISSANQYIWLAILGALLTTLLVYGIASLGKEGATPLILALSGSAVAITLGSFVST
;
A
#
# COMPACT_ATOMS: atom_id res chain seq x y z
N THR A 1 -15.10 41.59 22.29
CA THR A 1 -14.02 41.22 23.24
C THR A 1 -13.99 39.72 23.37
N PHE A 2 -13.04 39.05 22.74
CA PHE A 2 -12.81 37.60 22.90
C PHE A 2 -12.45 37.35 24.37
N SER A 3 -13.26 36.52 25.06
CA SER A 3 -13.02 36.27 26.48
C SER A 3 -11.76 35.39 26.66
N VAL A 4 -10.98 35.67 27.70
CA VAL A 4 -9.79 34.90 28.08
C VAL A 4 -10.07 33.37 28.15
N GLN A 5 -11.30 32.99 28.47
CA GLN A 5 -11.75 31.59 28.48
C GLN A 5 -11.77 30.97 27.07
N GLN A 6 -12.16 31.69 26.05
CA GLN A 6 -12.19 31.18 24.66
C GLN A 6 -10.75 30.96 24.13
N LEU A 7 -9.81 31.83 24.48
CA LEU A 7 -8.41 31.65 24.14
C LEU A 7 -7.78 30.43 24.85
N ARG A 8 -8.12 30.22 26.13
CA ARG A 8 -7.66 29.02 26.87
C ARG A 8 -8.23 27.71 26.29
N THR A 9 -9.50 27.68 25.91
CA THR A 9 -10.12 26.47 25.32
C THR A 9 -9.55 26.20 23.92
N PHE A 10 -9.30 27.23 23.12
CA PHE A 10 -8.66 27.09 21.82
C PHE A 10 -7.23 26.56 21.95
N ASN A 11 -6.43 27.13 22.85
CA ASN A 11 -5.06 26.70 23.10
C ASN A 11 -5.01 25.24 23.61
N ASN A 12 -5.88 24.87 24.56
CA ASN A 12 -5.95 23.50 25.06
C ASN A 12 -6.34 22.49 23.96
N ARG A 13 -7.26 22.82 23.06
CA ARG A 13 -7.63 21.95 21.92
C ARG A 13 -6.45 21.78 20.96
N THR A 14 -5.69 22.80 20.70
CA THR A 14 -4.53 22.77 19.81
C THR A 14 -3.41 21.93 20.42
N VAL A 15 -3.14 22.11 21.71
CA VAL A 15 -2.13 21.33 22.45
C VAL A 15 -2.51 19.85 22.51
N MET A 16 -3.79 19.53 22.78
CA MET A 16 -4.28 18.16 22.81
C MET A 16 -4.22 17.49 21.43
N LYS A 17 -4.53 18.21 20.33
CA LYS A 17 -4.38 17.71 18.96
C LYS A 17 -2.91 17.40 18.64
N LYS A 18 -1.99 18.30 18.97
CA LYS A 18 -0.54 18.08 18.77
C LYS A 18 -0.07 16.85 19.57
N ARG A 19 -0.43 16.74 20.85
CA ARG A 19 -0.05 15.60 21.69
C ARG A 19 -0.58 14.26 21.15
N LYS A 20 -1.84 14.22 20.70
CA LYS A 20 -2.40 13.03 20.05
C LYS A 20 -1.64 12.68 18.76
N ALA A 21 -1.34 13.66 17.91
CA ALA A 21 -0.59 13.44 16.69
C ALA A 21 0.82 12.90 16.97
N THR A 22 1.51 13.46 17.97
CA THR A 22 2.84 12.98 18.39
C THR A 22 2.77 11.54 18.90
N VAL A 23 1.81 11.20 19.74
CA VAL A 23 1.63 9.83 20.26
C VAL A 23 1.36 8.86 19.11
N LEU A 24 0.47 9.21 18.19
CA LEU A 24 0.17 8.36 17.02
C LEU A 24 1.42 8.18 16.13
N ALA A 25 2.17 9.25 15.87
CA ALA A 25 3.41 9.17 15.09
C ALA A 25 4.45 8.28 15.79
N THR A 26 4.64 8.43 17.09
CA THR A 26 5.58 7.59 17.86
C THR A 26 5.17 6.12 17.85
N LEU A 27 3.87 5.83 18.03
CA LEU A 27 3.35 4.47 17.93
C LEU A 27 3.54 3.89 16.52
N SER A 28 3.27 4.68 15.47
CA SER A 28 3.47 4.23 14.08
C SER A 28 4.93 3.89 13.80
N VAL A 29 5.87 4.71 14.25
CA VAL A 29 7.31 4.44 14.12
C VAL A 29 7.71 3.19 14.92
N PHE A 30 7.19 3.03 16.13
CA PHE A 30 7.44 1.84 16.94
C PHE A 30 6.95 0.56 16.26
N PHE A 31 5.70 0.56 15.77
CA PHE A 31 5.16 -0.59 15.04
C PHE A 31 5.89 -0.87 13.74
N PHE A 32 6.32 0.17 13.02
CA PHE A 32 7.10 0.04 11.81
C PHE A 32 8.46 -0.63 12.06
N LEU A 33 9.20 -0.15 13.07
CA LEU A 33 10.51 -0.72 13.43
C LEU A 33 10.37 -2.15 13.98
N SER A 34 9.37 -2.41 14.82
CA SER A 34 9.09 -3.76 15.31
C SER A 34 8.71 -4.71 14.18
N GLY A 35 7.94 -4.26 13.18
CA GLY A 35 7.61 -5.03 12.00
C GLY A 35 8.84 -5.44 11.18
N ILE A 36 9.81 -4.55 11.00
CA ILE A 36 11.09 -4.87 10.35
C ILE A 36 11.84 -5.95 11.11
N ILE A 37 11.99 -5.80 12.44
CA ILE A 37 12.69 -6.77 13.28
C ILE A 37 11.98 -8.12 13.22
N LEU A 38 10.66 -8.14 13.37
CA LEU A 38 9.87 -9.37 13.28
C LEU A 38 10.00 -10.03 11.90
N SER A 39 9.99 -9.27 10.81
CA SER A 39 10.17 -9.78 9.46
C SER A 39 11.52 -10.49 9.26
N LEU A 40 12.58 -10.01 9.89
CA LEU A 40 13.91 -10.61 9.80
C LEU A 40 14.09 -11.81 10.75
N CYS A 41 13.51 -11.75 11.96
CA CYS A 41 13.61 -12.81 12.95
C CYS A 41 12.67 -13.99 12.66
N PHE A 42 11.43 -13.70 12.25
CA PHE A 42 10.39 -14.70 12.07
C PHE A 42 10.20 -15.06 10.59
N GLY A 43 9.91 -16.34 10.33
CA GLY A 43 9.65 -16.87 8.99
C GLY A 43 9.54 -18.39 9.09
N SER A 44 9.88 -19.12 8.03
CA SER A 44 9.90 -20.59 8.02
C SER A 44 10.84 -21.19 9.10
N ARG A 45 11.81 -20.42 9.55
CA ARG A 45 12.71 -20.77 10.64
C ARG A 45 12.90 -19.52 11.52
N PHE A 46 12.83 -19.69 12.85
CA PHE A 46 13.15 -18.64 13.80
C PHE A 46 14.67 -18.40 13.80
N VAL A 47 15.06 -17.14 13.75
CA VAL A 47 16.46 -16.70 13.88
C VAL A 47 16.55 -15.72 15.03
N SER A 48 17.53 -15.91 15.89
CA SER A 48 17.74 -15.04 17.05
C SER A 48 18.11 -13.63 16.62
N PHE A 49 17.72 -12.64 17.41
CA PHE A 49 18.04 -11.24 17.13
C PHE A 49 19.55 -10.99 17.02
N SER A 50 20.36 -11.66 17.84
CA SER A 50 21.83 -11.56 17.77
C SER A 50 22.39 -12.07 16.44
N ALA A 51 21.86 -13.19 15.92
CA ALA A 51 22.23 -13.71 14.61
C ALA A 51 21.84 -12.78 13.46
N VAL A 52 20.66 -12.13 13.56
CA VAL A 52 20.23 -11.10 12.59
C VAL A 52 21.24 -9.94 12.58
N VAL A 53 21.61 -9.41 13.74
CA VAL A 53 22.57 -8.30 13.84
C VAL A 53 23.94 -8.70 13.29
N ASN A 54 24.45 -9.89 13.66
CA ASN A 54 25.74 -10.38 13.19
C ASN A 54 25.77 -10.61 11.66
N ALA A 55 24.68 -11.14 11.10
CA ALA A 55 24.53 -11.32 9.66
C ALA A 55 24.51 -9.98 8.91
N LEU A 56 23.75 -8.98 9.40
CA LEU A 56 23.68 -7.66 8.79
C LEU A 56 24.98 -6.87 8.90
N LEU A 57 25.76 -7.07 9.98
CA LEU A 57 27.08 -6.47 10.16
C LEU A 57 28.19 -7.21 9.40
N GLY A 58 27.86 -8.30 8.70
CA GLY A 58 28.86 -9.11 7.98
C GLY A 58 29.83 -9.89 8.85
N LYS A 59 29.59 -9.98 10.17
CA LYS A 59 30.45 -10.69 11.11
C LYS A 59 30.36 -12.21 10.95
N GLU A 60 29.23 -12.69 10.47
CA GLU A 60 28.94 -14.10 10.31
C GLU A 60 28.12 -14.30 9.03
N THR A 61 28.77 -14.67 7.94
CA THR A 61 28.13 -14.86 6.63
C THR A 61 28.00 -16.32 6.21
N ALA A 62 28.77 -17.21 6.85
CA ALA A 62 28.84 -18.62 6.48
C ALA A 62 27.76 -19.50 7.13
N SER A 63 27.19 -19.07 8.26
CA SER A 63 26.16 -19.86 8.97
C SER A 63 24.85 -19.94 8.18
N LEU A 64 24.11 -21.03 8.39
CA LEU A 64 22.78 -21.19 7.80
C LEU A 64 21.83 -20.05 8.21
N GLU A 65 21.95 -19.58 9.44
CA GLU A 65 21.15 -18.47 9.96
C GLU A 65 21.43 -17.17 9.21
N ALA A 66 22.70 -16.85 8.97
CA ALA A 66 23.09 -15.68 8.22
C ALA A 66 22.56 -15.71 6.78
N LYS A 67 22.64 -16.85 6.10
CA LYS A 67 22.09 -17.03 4.75
C LYS A 67 20.56 -16.83 4.72
N VAL A 68 19.85 -17.33 5.73
CA VAL A 68 18.40 -17.14 5.85
C VAL A 68 18.07 -15.67 6.07
N VAL A 69 18.80 -14.95 6.93
CA VAL A 69 18.60 -13.51 7.16
C VAL A 69 18.84 -12.72 5.87
N LEU A 70 19.97 -12.95 5.21
CA LEU A 70 20.32 -12.26 3.96
C LEU A 70 19.27 -12.49 2.86
N ALA A 71 18.68 -13.68 2.78
CA ALA A 71 17.59 -13.96 1.86
C ALA A 71 16.28 -13.23 2.22
N ARG A 72 16.08 -12.85 3.49
CA ARG A 72 14.90 -12.09 3.95
C ARG A 72 15.02 -10.58 3.73
N VAL A 73 16.24 -10.05 3.68
CA VAL A 73 16.48 -8.61 3.51
C VAL A 73 15.79 -8.05 2.26
N PRO A 74 15.98 -8.61 1.04
CA PRO A 74 15.30 -8.08 -0.15
C PRO A 74 13.78 -8.09 -0.02
N ARG A 75 13.22 -9.15 0.56
CA ARG A 75 11.78 -9.28 0.79
C ARG A 75 11.26 -8.23 1.76
N THR A 76 12.00 -7.95 2.83
CA THR A 76 11.63 -6.92 3.80
C THR A 76 11.70 -5.54 3.18
N ILE A 77 12.74 -5.23 2.41
CA ILE A 77 12.88 -3.96 1.66
C ILE A 77 11.71 -3.80 0.69
N PHE A 78 11.39 -4.84 -0.08
CA PHE A 78 10.26 -4.81 -1.00
C PHE A 78 8.92 -4.54 -0.27
N GLY A 79 8.70 -5.18 0.88
CA GLY A 79 7.53 -4.93 1.72
C GLY A 79 7.43 -3.48 2.20
N ILE A 80 8.56 -2.87 2.59
CA ILE A 80 8.62 -1.46 3.00
C ILE A 80 8.28 -0.54 1.83
N LEU A 81 8.87 -0.79 0.66
CA LEU A 81 8.62 0.02 -0.55
C LEU A 81 7.16 -0.10 -1.00
N ALA A 82 6.63 -1.32 -1.04
CA ALA A 82 5.24 -1.57 -1.42
C ALA A 82 4.26 -0.92 -0.43
N GLY A 83 4.48 -1.09 0.87
CA GLY A 83 3.65 -0.47 1.91
C GLY A 83 3.71 1.06 1.88
N GLY A 84 4.90 1.63 1.64
CA GLY A 84 5.09 3.06 1.46
C GLY A 84 4.35 3.61 0.24
N ALA A 85 4.45 2.91 -0.90
CA ALA A 85 3.75 3.29 -2.13
C ALA A 85 2.22 3.24 -1.95
N LEU A 86 1.69 2.19 -1.30
CA LEU A 86 0.27 2.07 -0.98
C LEU A 86 -0.20 3.17 -0.02
N GLY A 87 0.60 3.50 1.00
CA GLY A 87 0.29 4.58 1.93
C GLY A 87 0.21 5.95 1.25
N ILE A 88 1.17 6.26 0.37
CA ILE A 88 1.17 7.50 -0.42
C ILE A 88 -0.04 7.52 -1.36
N SER A 89 -0.30 6.44 -2.08
CA SER A 89 -1.44 6.32 -2.99
C SER A 89 -2.76 6.51 -2.26
N GLY A 90 -2.92 5.89 -1.08
CA GLY A 90 -4.10 6.05 -0.24
C GLY A 90 -4.32 7.49 0.21
N THR A 91 -3.28 8.16 0.71
CA THR A 91 -3.37 9.56 1.13
C THR A 91 -3.68 10.51 -0.02
N LEU A 92 -3.11 10.29 -1.20
CA LEU A 92 -3.43 11.05 -2.41
C LEU A 92 -4.89 10.86 -2.81
N MET A 93 -5.39 9.62 -2.82
CA MET A 93 -6.77 9.32 -3.15
C MET A 93 -7.75 10.00 -2.19
N GLN A 94 -7.51 9.92 -0.88
CA GLN A 94 -8.32 10.60 0.14
C GLN A 94 -8.31 12.12 -0.02
N SER A 95 -7.15 12.70 -0.38
CA SER A 95 -7.00 14.14 -0.61
C SER A 95 -7.78 14.62 -1.83
N VAL A 96 -7.68 13.90 -2.96
CA VAL A 96 -8.35 14.24 -4.22
C VAL A 96 -9.87 14.09 -4.09
N THR A 97 -10.33 12.98 -3.50
CA THR A 97 -11.75 12.71 -3.32
C THR A 97 -12.38 13.45 -2.14
N ARG A 98 -11.55 14.09 -1.30
CA ARG A 98 -11.98 14.70 -0.03
C ARG A 98 -12.80 13.75 0.85
N ASN A 99 -12.50 12.47 0.77
CA ASN A 99 -13.19 11.40 1.48
C ASN A 99 -12.18 10.53 2.25
N PRO A 100 -12.24 10.48 3.58
CA PRO A 100 -11.28 9.70 4.38
C PRO A 100 -11.42 8.18 4.22
N VAL A 101 -12.48 7.70 3.57
CA VAL A 101 -12.71 6.26 3.32
C VAL A 101 -12.27 5.86 1.90
N ALA A 102 -11.82 6.82 1.09
CA ALA A 102 -11.40 6.52 -0.28
C ALA A 102 -10.12 5.66 -0.29
N ASP A 103 -10.14 4.61 -1.09
CA ASP A 103 -9.06 3.66 -1.29
C ASP A 103 -8.82 3.44 -2.79
N PRO A 104 -7.55 3.43 -3.28
CA PRO A 104 -7.25 3.16 -4.68
C PRO A 104 -7.77 1.81 -5.19
N SER A 105 -7.90 0.81 -4.32
CA SER A 105 -8.40 -0.52 -4.70
C SER A 105 -9.86 -0.50 -5.17
N ILE A 106 -10.65 0.47 -4.69
CA ILE A 106 -12.06 0.65 -5.08
C ILE A 106 -12.20 0.95 -6.59
N LEU A 107 -11.17 1.52 -7.22
CA LEU A 107 -11.16 1.78 -8.66
C LEU A 107 -10.85 0.53 -9.51
N GLY A 108 -10.76 -0.67 -8.91
CA GLY A 108 -10.47 -1.90 -9.65
C GLY A 108 -9.05 -1.99 -10.20
N ILE A 109 -8.14 -1.13 -9.75
CA ILE A 109 -6.75 -1.03 -10.22
C ILE A 109 -6.02 -2.37 -10.09
N ASN A 110 -6.15 -3.02 -8.93
CA ASN A 110 -5.51 -4.30 -8.66
C ASN A 110 -6.03 -5.41 -9.58
N THR A 111 -7.34 -5.45 -9.82
CA THR A 111 -7.97 -6.46 -10.68
C THR A 111 -7.58 -6.28 -12.14
N GLY A 112 -7.50 -5.02 -12.59
CA GLY A 112 -7.02 -4.69 -13.93
C GLY A 112 -5.56 -5.05 -14.14
N ALA A 113 -4.71 -4.75 -13.17
CA ALA A 113 -3.31 -5.15 -13.19
C ALA A 113 -3.16 -6.68 -13.27
N SER A 114 -3.91 -7.41 -12.44
CA SER A 114 -3.91 -8.88 -12.42
C SER A 114 -4.39 -9.47 -13.75
N LEU A 115 -5.44 -8.93 -14.33
CA LEU A 115 -5.96 -9.40 -15.62
C LEU A 115 -4.91 -9.29 -16.72
N PHE A 116 -4.24 -8.14 -16.84
CA PHE A 116 -3.21 -7.95 -17.86
C PHE A 116 -2.01 -8.88 -17.67
N VAL A 117 -1.62 -9.14 -16.43
CA VAL A 117 -0.55 -10.11 -16.13
C VAL A 117 -0.98 -11.53 -16.51
N VAL A 118 -2.20 -11.95 -16.14
CA VAL A 118 -2.73 -13.28 -16.48
C VAL A 118 -2.83 -13.45 -17.99
N VAL A 119 -3.38 -12.48 -18.72
CA VAL A 119 -3.44 -12.49 -20.18
C VAL A 119 -2.03 -12.54 -20.78
N GLY A 120 -1.09 -11.78 -20.23
CA GLY A 120 0.31 -11.80 -20.66
C GLY A 120 0.97 -13.18 -20.48
N ILE A 121 0.72 -13.86 -19.38
CA ILE A 121 1.23 -15.21 -19.15
C ILE A 121 0.56 -16.21 -20.09
N ALA A 122 -0.77 -16.15 -20.22
CA ALA A 122 -1.54 -17.14 -20.98
C ALA A 122 -1.31 -17.04 -22.51
N TYR A 123 -1.28 -15.83 -23.04
CA TYR A 123 -1.26 -15.60 -24.50
C TYR A 123 0.08 -15.09 -25.04
N LEU A 124 0.82 -14.28 -24.28
CA LEU A 124 2.10 -13.70 -24.71
C LEU A 124 3.30 -14.50 -24.20
N HIS A 125 3.07 -15.55 -23.39
CA HIS A 125 4.09 -16.42 -22.80
C HIS A 125 5.22 -15.65 -22.10
N ILE A 126 4.88 -14.52 -21.47
CA ILE A 126 5.84 -13.73 -20.72
C ILE A 126 6.36 -14.51 -19.50
N SER A 127 7.66 -14.37 -19.23
CA SER A 127 8.33 -15.12 -18.13
C SER A 127 9.22 -14.23 -17.25
N SER A 128 9.49 -12.98 -17.65
CA SER A 128 10.38 -12.11 -16.90
C SER A 128 9.62 -11.17 -15.96
N ALA A 129 10.20 -10.93 -14.77
CA ALA A 129 9.61 -10.04 -13.77
C ALA A 129 9.37 -8.61 -14.32
N ASN A 130 10.28 -8.13 -15.18
CA ASN A 130 10.15 -6.79 -15.78
C ASN A 130 8.92 -6.70 -16.71
N GLN A 131 8.64 -7.74 -17.48
CA GLN A 131 7.46 -7.80 -18.34
C GLN A 131 6.16 -7.79 -17.53
N TYR A 132 6.12 -8.55 -16.41
CA TYR A 132 4.95 -8.54 -15.51
C TYR A 132 4.68 -7.14 -14.94
N ILE A 133 5.73 -6.43 -14.52
CA ILE A 133 5.61 -5.08 -13.95
C ILE A 133 4.99 -4.12 -14.98
N TRP A 134 5.48 -4.10 -16.21
CA TRP A 134 4.96 -3.22 -17.26
C TRP A 134 3.52 -3.55 -17.64
N LEU A 135 3.17 -4.82 -17.73
CA LEU A 135 1.79 -5.22 -18.00
C LEU A 135 0.85 -4.88 -16.84
N ALA A 136 1.29 -5.07 -15.60
CA ALA A 136 0.51 -4.68 -14.43
C ALA A 136 0.24 -3.16 -14.41
N ILE A 137 1.25 -2.35 -14.69
CA ILE A 137 1.11 -0.88 -14.77
C ILE A 137 0.13 -0.50 -15.91
N LEU A 138 0.27 -1.11 -17.06
CA LEU A 138 -0.63 -0.86 -18.21
C LEU A 138 -2.07 -1.25 -17.86
N GLY A 139 -2.28 -2.42 -17.27
CA GLY A 139 -3.58 -2.90 -16.83
C GLY A 139 -4.22 -1.99 -15.77
N ALA A 140 -3.43 -1.55 -14.79
CA ALA A 140 -3.86 -0.60 -13.77
C ALA A 140 -4.30 0.73 -14.39
N LEU A 141 -3.49 1.27 -15.31
CA LEU A 141 -3.78 2.54 -16.00
C LEU A 141 -5.05 2.45 -16.84
N LEU A 142 -5.16 1.43 -17.69
CA LEU A 142 -6.31 1.25 -18.57
C LEU A 142 -7.61 1.04 -17.78
N THR A 143 -7.54 0.27 -16.71
CA THR A 143 -8.72 0.05 -15.84
C THR A 143 -9.13 1.35 -15.14
N THR A 144 -8.18 2.15 -14.66
CA THR A 144 -8.46 3.45 -14.07
C THR A 144 -9.13 4.39 -15.06
N LEU A 145 -8.61 4.47 -16.29
CA LEU A 145 -9.19 5.29 -17.36
C LEU A 145 -10.60 4.82 -17.74
N LEU A 146 -10.82 3.51 -17.79
CA LEU A 146 -12.13 2.92 -18.08
C LEU A 146 -13.14 3.28 -16.98
N VAL A 147 -12.78 3.08 -15.71
CA VAL A 147 -13.66 3.41 -14.58
C VAL A 147 -13.97 4.89 -14.53
N TYR A 148 -12.96 5.75 -14.72
CA TYR A 148 -13.15 7.20 -14.78
C TYR A 148 -14.04 7.60 -15.96
N GLY A 149 -13.83 7.00 -17.13
CA GLY A 149 -14.67 7.22 -18.32
C GLY A 149 -16.12 6.86 -18.04
N ILE A 150 -16.39 5.67 -17.49
CA ILE A 150 -17.77 5.25 -17.12
C ILE A 150 -18.39 6.21 -16.11
N ALA A 151 -17.66 6.57 -15.06
CA ALA A 151 -18.15 7.47 -14.03
C ALA A 151 -18.46 8.88 -14.56
N SER A 152 -17.73 9.32 -15.59
CA SER A 152 -17.90 10.65 -16.20
C SER A 152 -19.10 10.75 -17.15
N LEU A 153 -19.67 9.63 -17.60
CA LEU A 153 -20.85 9.61 -18.48
C LEU A 153 -22.14 10.03 -17.75
N GLY A 154 -22.15 10.01 -16.42
CA GLY A 154 -23.30 10.44 -15.63
C GLY A 154 -23.51 11.95 -15.65
N LYS A 155 -24.77 12.41 -15.48
CA LYS A 155 -25.14 13.84 -15.44
C LYS A 155 -24.44 14.61 -14.31
N GLU A 156 -24.05 13.94 -13.23
CA GLU A 156 -23.38 14.52 -12.05
C GLU A 156 -21.86 14.45 -12.15
N GLY A 157 -21.32 13.87 -13.24
CA GLY A 157 -19.89 13.65 -13.42
C GLY A 157 -19.29 12.59 -12.49
N ALA A 158 -17.96 12.51 -12.42
CA ALA A 158 -17.22 11.52 -11.64
C ALA A 158 -17.18 11.87 -10.14
N THR A 159 -18.30 11.73 -9.46
CA THR A 159 -18.35 11.87 -8.00
C THR A 159 -17.68 10.70 -7.29
N PRO A 160 -17.18 10.84 -6.05
CA PRO A 160 -16.55 9.74 -5.30
C PRO A 160 -17.43 8.49 -5.18
N LEU A 161 -18.76 8.67 -5.05
CA LEU A 161 -19.72 7.57 -4.99
C LEU A 161 -19.83 6.83 -6.32
N ILE A 162 -19.96 7.57 -7.43
CA ILE A 162 -20.07 6.99 -8.77
C ILE A 162 -18.77 6.28 -9.14
N LEU A 163 -17.62 6.85 -8.80
CA LEU A 163 -16.32 6.20 -8.98
C LEU A 163 -16.23 4.86 -8.22
N ALA A 164 -16.68 4.84 -6.96
CA ALA A 164 -16.65 3.62 -6.15
C ALA A 164 -17.58 2.54 -6.72
N LEU A 165 -18.79 2.90 -7.15
CA LEU A 165 -19.76 1.96 -7.74
C LEU A 165 -19.25 1.43 -9.10
N SER A 166 -18.79 2.31 -9.98
CA SER A 166 -18.25 1.93 -11.29
C SER A 166 -17.00 1.06 -11.14
N GLY A 167 -16.10 1.44 -10.24
CA GLY A 167 -14.88 0.67 -9.95
C GLY A 167 -15.17 -0.72 -9.41
N SER A 168 -16.13 -0.84 -8.47
CA SER A 168 -16.54 -2.14 -7.94
C SER A 168 -17.17 -3.03 -9.01
N ALA A 169 -18.03 -2.48 -9.86
CA ALA A 169 -18.64 -3.23 -10.98
C ALA A 169 -17.57 -3.73 -11.97
N VAL A 170 -16.63 -2.86 -12.36
CA VAL A 170 -15.53 -3.22 -13.24
C VAL A 170 -14.61 -4.25 -12.57
N ALA A 171 -14.29 -4.08 -11.28
CA ALA A 171 -13.46 -5.03 -10.55
C ALA A 171 -14.06 -6.44 -10.50
N ILE A 172 -15.36 -6.56 -10.24
CA ILE A 172 -16.07 -7.86 -10.23
C ILE A 172 -16.04 -8.48 -11.62
N THR A 173 -16.32 -7.70 -12.65
CA THR A 173 -16.33 -8.17 -14.05
C THR A 173 -14.94 -8.66 -14.47
N LEU A 174 -13.90 -7.85 -14.26
CA LEU A 174 -12.52 -8.24 -14.62
C LEU A 174 -12.02 -9.40 -13.74
N GLY A 175 -12.43 -9.44 -12.47
CA GLY A 175 -12.10 -10.55 -11.55
C GLY A 175 -12.63 -11.89 -12.00
N SER A 176 -13.81 -11.92 -12.64
CA SER A 176 -14.38 -13.15 -13.22
C SER A 176 -13.49 -13.70 -14.33
N PHE A 177 -12.88 -12.84 -15.15
CA PHE A 177 -11.94 -13.28 -16.20
C PHE A 177 -10.59 -13.72 -15.65
N VAL A 178 -10.17 -13.22 -14.49
CA VAL A 178 -8.92 -13.64 -13.83
C VAL A 178 -9.06 -15.02 -13.20
N SER A 179 -10.27 -15.39 -12.81
CA SER A 179 -10.55 -16.65 -12.09
C SER A 179 -10.86 -17.83 -13.02
N THR A 180 -11.00 -17.59 -14.34
CA THR A 180 -11.29 -18.60 -15.35
C THR A 180 -10.00 -19.15 -15.94
#